data_78b86fa2ec8bcc3fc0776e151b9c929c
#
_entry.id   78b86fa2ec8bcc3fc0776e151b9c929c
#
_cell.length_a   1.000
_cell.length_b   1.000
_cell.length_c   1.000
_cell.angle_alpha   90.00
_cell.angle_beta   90.00
_cell.angle_gamma   90.00
#
_symmetry.space_group_name_H-M   'P 1'
#
loop_
_entity.id
_entity.type
_entity.pdbx_description
1 polymer ?
#
loop_
_entity_poly.entity_id
_entity_poly.type
_entity_poly.pdbx_seq_one_letter_code
_entity_poly.pdbx_strand_id
1 'polypeptide(L)'
;MIGISVVKGLWIGESLSEIEILSIKSFQKQGHIFELFTYGEVKNIPPKTVVRDGNEILDEKEIFKFKDSYLPFSDLFRYKMLYDEGGTWVDLDMICIQPFIFNDKFIFSSERTKQKGAFASLLEETPSNNILKSNKGESFYLELFSKCFLNRKNVKKNTQFLVYMKELICKYEYEDYVKPAQEFNPIDWWNVKEFLYSHSQSFPSKYGTTAYTREDVLKSCYS
;
A
#
# COMPACT_ATOMS: atom_id res chain seq x y z
N MET A 1 -7.89 -23.01 12.20
CA MET A 1 -8.64 -21.77 11.91
C MET A 1 -7.67 -20.81 11.25
N ILE A 2 -7.94 -20.42 10.01
CA ILE A 2 -7.17 -19.37 9.32
C ILE A 2 -7.40 -18.08 10.12
N GLY A 3 -6.36 -17.47 10.65
CA GLY A 3 -6.48 -16.23 11.42
C GLY A 3 -7.07 -15.12 10.56
N ILE A 4 -8.27 -14.63 10.92
CA ILE A 4 -8.88 -13.47 10.28
C ILE A 4 -7.99 -12.27 10.62
N SER A 5 -7.36 -11.67 9.63
CA SER A 5 -6.61 -10.43 9.79
C SER A 5 -7.45 -9.23 9.35
N VAL A 6 -7.26 -8.12 10.06
CA VAL A 6 -7.85 -6.82 9.68
C VAL A 6 -6.86 -6.13 8.76
N VAL A 7 -7.34 -5.70 7.60
CA VAL A 7 -6.61 -4.84 6.67
C VAL A 7 -7.24 -3.46 6.64
N LYS A 8 -6.44 -2.43 6.48
CA LYS A 8 -6.84 -1.04 6.65
C LYS A 8 -6.41 -0.21 5.43
N GLY A 9 -7.28 0.69 4.99
CA GLY A 9 -7.00 1.62 3.90
C GLY A 9 -7.69 2.96 4.13
N LEU A 10 -7.33 3.97 3.34
CA LEU A 10 -7.89 5.33 3.38
C LEU A 10 -8.47 5.71 2.04
N TRP A 11 -9.64 6.34 2.06
CA TRP A 11 -10.21 7.00 0.89
C TRP A 11 -10.58 8.46 1.20
N ILE A 12 -10.18 9.36 0.29
CA ILE A 12 -10.54 10.78 0.33
C ILE A 12 -11.22 11.12 -0.99
N GLY A 13 -12.54 11.18 -0.98
CA GLY A 13 -13.37 11.43 -2.16
C GLY A 13 -14.81 11.07 -1.90
N GLU A 14 -15.73 11.44 -2.83
CA GLU A 14 -17.17 11.24 -2.67
C GLU A 14 -17.64 9.81 -3.00
N SER A 15 -16.87 9.05 -3.77
CA SER A 15 -17.25 7.71 -4.19
C SER A 15 -16.03 6.86 -4.52
N LEU A 16 -16.15 5.56 -4.32
CA LEU A 16 -15.17 4.58 -4.80
C LEU A 16 -15.38 4.31 -6.29
N SER A 17 -14.30 4.10 -7.03
CA SER A 17 -14.36 3.58 -8.39
C SER A 17 -14.36 2.05 -8.40
N GLU A 18 -14.50 1.45 -9.58
CA GLU A 18 -14.54 -0.01 -9.73
C GLU A 18 -13.27 -0.70 -9.18
N ILE A 19 -12.15 -0.03 -9.20
CA ILE A 19 -10.86 -0.58 -8.74
C ILE A 19 -10.80 -0.65 -7.23
N GLU A 20 -11.13 0.43 -6.54
CA GLU A 20 -11.19 0.43 -5.08
C GLU A 20 -12.24 -0.57 -4.57
N ILE A 21 -13.39 -0.67 -5.27
CA ILE A 21 -14.42 -1.67 -4.98
C ILE A 21 -13.86 -3.09 -5.17
N LEU A 22 -13.15 -3.35 -6.26
CA LEU A 22 -12.55 -4.65 -6.55
C LEU A 22 -11.48 -4.99 -5.50
N SER A 23 -10.62 -4.03 -5.16
CA SER A 23 -9.61 -4.18 -4.11
C SER A 23 -10.25 -4.65 -2.81
N ILE A 24 -11.18 -3.88 -2.26
CA ILE A 24 -11.85 -4.22 -0.99
C ILE A 24 -12.52 -5.60 -1.05
N LYS A 25 -13.27 -5.87 -2.12
CA LYS A 25 -13.94 -7.18 -2.30
C LYS A 25 -12.96 -8.33 -2.38
N SER A 26 -11.78 -8.13 -2.96
CA SER A 26 -10.76 -9.17 -3.07
C SER A 26 -10.23 -9.59 -1.69
N PHE A 27 -9.96 -8.64 -0.80
CA PHE A 27 -9.58 -8.92 0.58
C PHE A 27 -10.71 -9.61 1.35
N GLN A 28 -11.94 -9.12 1.24
CA GLN A 28 -13.12 -9.75 1.86
C GLN A 28 -13.34 -11.18 1.38
N LYS A 29 -13.10 -11.47 0.08
CA LYS A 29 -13.20 -12.82 -0.50
C LYS A 29 -12.18 -13.77 0.12
N GLN A 30 -11.01 -13.29 0.50
CA GLN A 30 -9.98 -14.06 1.18
C GLN A 30 -10.20 -14.16 2.70
N GLY A 31 -11.32 -13.65 3.21
CA GLY A 31 -11.72 -13.76 4.61
C GLY A 31 -11.22 -12.66 5.51
N HIS A 32 -10.64 -11.59 4.97
CA HIS A 32 -10.18 -10.45 5.76
C HIS A 32 -11.32 -9.49 6.09
N ILE A 33 -11.26 -8.87 7.27
CA ILE A 33 -12.06 -7.70 7.61
C ILE A 33 -11.37 -6.49 6.98
N PHE A 34 -12.11 -5.72 6.17
CA PHE A 34 -11.59 -4.48 5.59
C PHE A 34 -12.11 -3.28 6.36
N GLU A 35 -11.21 -2.51 6.98
CA GLU A 35 -11.49 -1.22 7.60
C GLU A 35 -11.12 -0.11 6.61
N LEU A 36 -12.09 0.69 6.22
CA LEU A 36 -11.92 1.82 5.33
C LEU A 36 -12.07 3.12 6.12
N PHE A 37 -10.98 3.85 6.28
CA PHE A 37 -11.03 5.19 6.83
C PHE A 37 -11.50 6.18 5.77
N THR A 38 -12.40 7.10 6.16
CA THR A 38 -12.93 8.15 5.29
C THR A 38 -13.05 9.47 6.03
N TYR A 39 -13.09 10.56 5.29
CA TYR A 39 -13.44 11.88 5.80
C TYR A 39 -14.79 12.29 5.17
N GLY A 40 -15.88 11.93 5.85
CA GLY A 40 -17.23 12.15 5.38
C GLY A 40 -17.86 10.95 4.67
N GLU A 41 -19.01 11.17 4.05
CA GLU A 41 -19.80 10.14 3.37
C GLU A 41 -19.17 9.74 2.03
N VAL A 42 -19.02 8.44 1.82
CA VAL A 42 -18.47 7.87 0.57
C VAL A 42 -19.49 6.90 -0.04
N LYS A 43 -19.75 7.06 -1.34
CA LYS A 43 -20.65 6.19 -2.11
C LYS A 43 -19.94 4.93 -2.57
N ASN A 44 -20.72 3.91 -2.92
CA ASN A 44 -20.28 2.65 -3.53
C ASN A 44 -19.37 1.77 -2.64
N ILE A 45 -19.37 1.98 -1.34
CA ILE A 45 -18.60 1.13 -0.41
C ILE A 45 -19.18 -0.30 -0.46
N PRO A 46 -18.34 -1.33 -0.68
CA PRO A 46 -18.78 -2.73 -0.69
C PRO A 46 -19.42 -3.12 0.64
N PRO A 47 -20.45 -3.98 0.62
CA PRO A 47 -21.01 -4.56 1.84
C PRO A 47 -19.94 -5.23 2.71
N LYS A 48 -20.14 -5.25 4.03
CA LYS A 48 -19.21 -5.81 5.03
C LYS A 48 -17.91 -5.03 5.23
N THR A 49 -17.73 -3.88 4.55
CA THR A 49 -16.63 -2.97 4.85
C THR A 49 -16.93 -2.24 6.15
N VAL A 50 -16.00 -2.22 7.07
CA VAL A 50 -16.09 -1.43 8.31
C VAL A 50 -15.61 -0.02 7.98
N VAL A 51 -16.54 0.93 7.94
CA VAL A 51 -16.20 2.34 7.69
C VAL A 51 -15.81 3.00 9.02
N ARG A 52 -14.69 3.70 9.01
CA ARG A 52 -14.15 4.40 10.16
C ARG A 52 -13.90 5.86 9.83
N ASP A 53 -14.05 6.74 10.84
CA ASP A 53 -13.74 8.15 10.68
C ASP A 53 -12.22 8.37 10.63
N GLY A 54 -11.72 9.00 9.57
CA GLY A 54 -10.30 9.37 9.44
C GLY A 54 -9.80 10.26 10.57
N ASN A 55 -10.70 11.04 11.18
CA ASN A 55 -10.38 11.89 12.34
C ASN A 55 -9.94 11.09 13.58
N GLU A 56 -10.25 9.80 13.66
CA GLU A 56 -9.74 8.92 14.73
C GLU A 56 -8.20 8.79 14.69
N ILE A 57 -7.59 8.96 13.52
CA ILE A 57 -6.13 8.86 13.32
C ILE A 57 -5.51 10.23 13.11
N LEU A 58 -6.07 11.08 12.24
CA LEU A 58 -5.52 12.37 11.89
C LEU A 58 -6.66 13.35 11.56
N ASP A 59 -6.65 14.54 12.20
CA ASP A 59 -7.69 15.57 12.02
C ASP A 59 -7.80 15.96 10.53
N GLU A 60 -9.02 16.11 10.01
CA GLU A 60 -9.29 16.52 8.62
C GLU A 60 -8.62 17.84 8.24
N LYS A 61 -8.38 18.74 9.21
CA LYS A 61 -7.66 20.01 9.01
C LYS A 61 -6.20 19.79 8.57
N GLU A 62 -5.66 18.61 8.82
CA GLU A 62 -4.30 18.25 8.37
C GLU A 62 -4.27 17.69 6.95
N ILE A 63 -5.42 17.52 6.29
CA ILE A 63 -5.47 17.10 4.88
C ILE A 63 -4.79 18.13 3.99
N PHE A 64 -3.85 17.68 3.18
CA PHE A 64 -3.19 18.51 2.20
C PHE A 64 -2.94 17.74 0.89
N LYS A 65 -2.74 18.50 -0.17
CA LYS A 65 -2.33 17.99 -1.48
C LYS A 65 -0.97 18.50 -1.87
N PHE A 66 -0.29 17.70 -2.66
CA PHE A 66 0.87 18.15 -3.43
C PHE A 66 0.60 17.88 -4.92
N LYS A 67 0.57 18.94 -5.75
CA LYS A 67 0.22 18.87 -7.19
C LYS A 67 -1.08 18.05 -7.41
N ASP A 68 -2.14 18.45 -6.73
CA ASP A 68 -3.48 17.81 -6.78
C ASP A 68 -3.57 16.36 -6.30
N SER A 69 -2.50 15.78 -5.78
CA SER A 69 -2.45 14.43 -5.23
C SER A 69 -2.50 14.41 -3.71
N TYR A 70 -3.31 13.54 -3.13
CA TYR A 70 -3.32 13.24 -1.70
C TYR A 70 -2.23 12.25 -1.26
N LEU A 71 -1.37 11.78 -2.17
CA LEU A 71 -0.39 10.73 -1.89
C LEU A 71 0.47 11.03 -0.64
N PRO A 72 1.08 12.25 -0.47
CA PRO A 72 1.86 12.53 0.72
C PRO A 72 1.02 12.57 2.00
N PHE A 73 -0.25 12.98 1.91
CA PHE A 73 -1.15 12.90 3.06
C PHE A 73 -1.48 11.44 3.41
N SER A 74 -1.76 10.60 2.41
CA SER A 74 -1.99 9.17 2.61
C SER A 74 -0.79 8.49 3.25
N ASP A 75 0.44 8.85 2.87
CA ASP A 75 1.65 8.36 3.52
C ASP A 75 1.69 8.77 5.00
N LEU A 76 1.42 10.04 5.27
CA LEU A 76 1.39 10.55 6.65
C LEU A 76 0.34 9.81 7.50
N PHE A 77 -0.85 9.62 6.94
CA PHE A 77 -1.96 8.93 7.59
C PHE A 77 -1.60 7.47 7.92
N ARG A 78 -1.09 6.69 6.93
CA ARG A 78 -0.76 5.28 7.14
C ARG A 78 0.31 5.07 8.20
N TYR A 79 1.30 5.97 8.28
CA TYR A 79 2.35 5.88 9.29
C TYR A 79 1.80 6.17 10.70
N LYS A 80 0.92 7.17 10.83
CA LYS A 80 0.23 7.46 12.10
C LYS A 80 -0.66 6.30 12.54
N MET A 81 -1.47 5.78 11.62
CA MET A 81 -2.37 4.66 11.87
C MET A 81 -1.60 3.41 12.33
N LEU A 82 -0.47 3.09 11.67
CA LEU A 82 0.37 1.96 12.06
C LEU A 82 1.01 2.16 13.44
N TYR A 83 1.37 3.39 13.81
CA TYR A 83 1.82 3.69 15.16
C TYR A 83 0.70 3.56 16.18
N ASP A 84 -0.46 4.19 15.94
CA ASP A 84 -1.54 4.28 16.92
C ASP A 84 -2.26 2.95 17.15
N GLU A 85 -2.41 2.15 16.12
CA GLU A 85 -3.22 0.92 16.16
C GLU A 85 -2.47 -0.34 15.76
N GLY A 86 -1.43 -0.21 14.95
CA GLY A 86 -0.80 -1.36 14.29
C GLY A 86 -1.72 -1.99 13.24
N GLY A 87 -1.43 -3.24 12.90
CA GLY A 87 -2.18 -4.01 11.90
C GLY A 87 -1.55 -3.91 10.51
N THR A 88 -2.36 -4.09 9.48
CA THR A 88 -1.91 -4.12 8.10
C THR A 88 -2.56 -3.01 7.29
N TRP A 89 -1.75 -2.15 6.70
CA TRP A 89 -2.15 -1.18 5.69
C TRP A 89 -2.11 -1.80 4.29
N VAL A 90 -3.10 -1.46 3.46
CA VAL A 90 -3.11 -1.77 2.03
C VAL A 90 -3.61 -0.55 1.25
N ASP A 91 -2.97 -0.26 0.10
CA ASP A 91 -3.50 0.71 -0.84
C ASP A 91 -4.74 0.14 -1.53
N LEU A 92 -5.69 1.01 -1.91
CA LEU A 92 -6.98 0.60 -2.47
C LEU A 92 -6.91 0.18 -3.95
N ASP A 93 -5.73 0.04 -4.48
CA ASP A 93 -5.48 -0.48 -5.82
C ASP A 93 -4.72 -1.83 -5.80
N MET A 94 -4.72 -2.49 -4.64
CA MET A 94 -4.15 -3.83 -4.45
C MET A 94 -5.24 -4.90 -4.56
N ILE A 95 -4.96 -6.00 -5.26
CA ILE A 95 -5.87 -7.14 -5.42
C ILE A 95 -5.34 -8.33 -4.63
N CYS A 96 -6.11 -8.75 -3.63
CA CYS A 96 -5.77 -9.88 -2.78
C CYS A 96 -6.19 -11.19 -3.45
N ILE A 97 -5.22 -12.00 -3.88
CA ILE A 97 -5.47 -13.30 -4.53
C ILE A 97 -5.30 -14.49 -3.60
N GLN A 98 -4.62 -14.30 -2.45
CA GLN A 98 -4.44 -15.30 -1.40
C GLN A 98 -4.60 -14.67 -0.02
N PRO A 99 -4.95 -15.44 1.03
CA PRO A 99 -5.06 -14.90 2.38
C PRO A 99 -3.75 -14.27 2.87
N PHE A 100 -3.84 -13.08 3.45
CA PHE A 100 -2.75 -12.35 4.06
C PHE A 100 -2.48 -12.89 5.47
N ILE A 101 -1.58 -13.86 5.60
CA ILE A 101 -1.24 -14.49 6.89
C ILE A 101 0.26 -14.34 7.11
N PHE A 102 0.63 -13.32 7.86
CA PHE A 102 2.03 -13.03 8.17
C PHE A 102 2.26 -12.96 9.68
N ASN A 103 3.26 -13.69 10.15
CA ASN A 103 3.67 -13.69 11.56
C ASN A 103 4.74 -12.64 11.86
N ASP A 104 5.32 -12.04 10.82
CA ASP A 104 6.37 -11.04 10.98
C ASP A 104 5.88 -9.83 11.76
N LYS A 105 6.75 -9.27 12.60
CA LYS A 105 6.51 -8.06 13.37
C LYS A 105 6.29 -6.86 12.46
N PHE A 106 7.12 -6.75 11.42
CA PHE A 106 7.00 -5.76 10.35
C PHE A 106 6.87 -6.43 9.00
N ILE A 107 6.20 -5.75 8.07
CA ILE A 107 6.25 -6.03 6.64
C ILE A 107 6.36 -4.70 5.93
N PHE A 108 7.34 -4.62 5.06
CA PHE A 108 7.48 -3.58 4.04
C PHE A 108 7.40 -4.26 2.68
N SER A 109 6.46 -3.85 1.83
CA SER A 109 6.48 -4.27 0.44
C SER A 109 7.70 -3.71 -0.28
N SER A 110 8.05 -4.28 -1.41
CA SER A 110 9.05 -3.72 -2.32
C SER A 110 8.53 -3.71 -3.76
N GLU A 111 9.18 -2.92 -4.59
CA GLU A 111 8.98 -2.87 -6.02
C GLU A 111 10.33 -2.92 -6.72
N ARG A 112 10.36 -3.44 -7.96
CA ARG A 112 11.56 -3.36 -8.78
C ARG A 112 11.61 -2.01 -9.48
N THR A 113 12.79 -1.44 -9.56
CA THR A 113 13.07 -0.20 -10.27
C THR A 113 14.24 -0.39 -11.21
N LYS A 114 14.19 0.29 -12.38
CA LYS A 114 15.34 0.33 -13.30
C LYS A 114 16.36 1.32 -12.79
N GLN A 115 17.61 0.91 -12.70
CA GLN A 115 18.70 1.83 -12.43
C GLN A 115 18.92 2.79 -13.61
N LYS A 116 19.56 3.91 -13.38
CA LYS A 116 19.82 4.92 -14.41
C LYS A 116 21.25 4.84 -14.93
N GLY A 117 21.47 5.42 -16.13
CA GLY A 117 22.80 5.51 -16.72
C GLY A 117 23.36 4.18 -17.20
N ALA A 118 24.64 3.92 -16.97
CA ALA A 118 25.34 2.72 -17.42
C ALA A 118 24.77 1.41 -16.85
N PHE A 119 23.99 1.48 -15.78
CA PHE A 119 23.38 0.34 -15.08
C PHE A 119 21.89 0.18 -15.41
N ALA A 120 21.36 0.83 -16.46
CA ALA A 120 19.94 0.82 -16.80
C ALA A 120 19.37 -0.58 -17.10
N SER A 121 20.20 -1.57 -17.36
CA SER A 121 19.81 -2.97 -17.52
C SER A 121 19.63 -3.72 -16.18
N LEU A 122 20.12 -3.16 -15.09
CA LEU A 122 19.99 -3.77 -13.77
C LEU A 122 18.67 -3.34 -13.10
N LEU A 123 18.02 -4.32 -12.47
CA LEU A 123 16.86 -4.09 -11.62
C LEU A 123 17.32 -4.05 -10.16
N GLU A 124 16.73 -3.15 -9.42
CA GLU A 124 16.93 -3.02 -7.98
C GLU A 124 15.58 -3.13 -7.28
N GLU A 125 15.50 -3.96 -6.27
CA GLU A 125 14.34 -4.00 -5.38
C GLU A 125 14.46 -2.89 -4.35
N THR A 126 13.42 -2.08 -4.24
CA THR A 126 13.38 -0.98 -3.29
C THR A 126 12.12 -1.07 -2.44
N PRO A 127 12.19 -0.76 -1.12
CA PRO A 127 10.99 -0.73 -0.29
C PRO A 127 9.91 0.18 -0.88
N SER A 128 8.67 -0.30 -0.84
CA SER A 128 7.45 0.41 -1.20
C SER A 128 6.53 0.49 0.02
N ASN A 129 5.48 1.29 -0.04
CA ASN A 129 4.58 1.49 1.09
C ASN A 129 3.11 1.19 0.77
N ASN A 130 2.84 0.52 -0.33
CA ASN A 130 1.50 0.10 -0.72
C ASN A 130 0.95 -1.03 0.18
N ILE A 131 1.83 -1.84 0.77
CA ILE A 131 1.50 -2.81 1.82
C ILE A 131 2.50 -2.68 2.95
N LEU A 132 2.00 -2.44 4.15
CA LEU A 132 2.77 -2.29 5.37
C LEU A 132 2.10 -3.04 6.51
N LYS A 133 2.89 -3.65 7.39
CA LYS A 133 2.40 -4.23 8.64
C LYS A 133 3.27 -3.82 9.80
N SER A 134 2.65 -3.63 10.96
CA SER A 134 3.35 -3.31 12.21
C SER A 134 2.53 -3.71 13.42
N ASN A 135 3.19 -3.92 14.54
CA ASN A 135 2.53 -3.88 15.83
C ASN A 135 2.27 -2.42 16.23
N LYS A 136 1.29 -2.22 17.12
CA LYS A 136 0.99 -0.93 17.71
C LYS A 136 2.16 -0.40 18.53
N GLY A 137 2.40 0.92 18.48
CA GLY A 137 3.34 1.64 19.34
C GLY A 137 4.81 1.51 18.95
N GLU A 138 5.12 1.03 17.76
CA GLU A 138 6.50 0.85 17.32
C GLU A 138 7.20 2.21 17.08
N SER A 139 8.36 2.38 17.70
CA SER A 139 9.14 3.62 17.63
C SER A 139 9.54 4.01 16.21
N PHE A 140 9.72 3.04 15.31
CA PHE A 140 9.94 3.25 13.89
C PHE A 140 8.86 4.14 13.27
N TYR A 141 7.57 3.80 13.48
CA TYR A 141 6.46 4.57 12.91
C TYR A 141 6.24 5.90 13.62
N LEU A 142 6.56 6.01 14.91
CA LEU A 142 6.55 7.31 15.61
C LEU A 142 7.58 8.27 15.00
N GLU A 143 8.79 7.81 14.79
CA GLU A 143 9.85 8.63 14.21
C GLU A 143 9.52 9.00 12.76
N LEU A 144 9.06 8.02 11.96
CA LEU A 144 8.67 8.23 10.57
C LEU A 144 7.54 9.25 10.45
N PHE A 145 6.45 9.07 11.21
CA PHE A 145 5.34 10.01 11.26
C PHE A 145 5.81 11.41 11.66
N SER A 146 6.59 11.52 12.73
CA SER A 146 7.09 12.81 13.22
C SER A 146 7.92 13.55 12.17
N LYS A 147 8.82 12.84 11.49
CA LYS A 147 9.64 13.40 10.41
C LYS A 147 8.77 13.87 9.23
N CYS A 148 7.77 13.08 8.82
CA CYS A 148 6.84 13.44 7.76
C CYS A 148 5.96 14.63 8.17
N PHE A 149 5.41 14.62 9.37
CA PHE A 149 4.53 15.69 9.87
C PHE A 149 5.23 17.03 9.95
N LEU A 150 6.46 17.08 10.45
CA LEU A 150 7.26 18.31 10.48
C LEU A 150 7.55 18.86 9.08
N ASN A 151 7.66 18.00 8.07
CA ASN A 151 7.98 18.37 6.70
C ASN A 151 6.75 18.50 5.77
N ARG A 152 5.52 18.28 6.26
CA ARG A 152 4.30 18.22 5.42
C ARG A 152 4.01 19.49 4.62
N LYS A 153 4.41 20.66 5.14
CA LYS A 153 4.26 21.94 4.44
C LYS A 153 5.35 22.22 3.40
N ASN A 154 6.42 21.42 3.38
CA ASN A 154 7.59 21.59 2.53
C ASN A 154 7.81 20.39 1.59
N VAL A 155 6.74 19.69 1.22
CA VAL A 155 6.81 18.56 0.28
C VAL A 155 7.28 19.05 -1.09
N LYS A 156 8.32 18.41 -1.64
CA LYS A 156 8.92 18.75 -2.95
C LYS A 156 8.58 17.72 -4.03
N LYS A 157 8.22 16.49 -3.64
CA LYS A 157 7.84 15.38 -4.53
C LYS A 157 6.89 14.41 -3.82
N ASN A 158 6.01 13.76 -4.58
CA ASN A 158 5.03 12.80 -4.05
C ASN A 158 5.69 11.67 -3.23
N THR A 159 6.86 11.21 -3.64
CA THR A 159 7.59 10.11 -3.00
C THR A 159 8.50 10.54 -1.85
N GLN A 160 8.39 11.77 -1.35
CA GLN A 160 9.31 12.28 -0.33
C GLN A 160 9.23 11.48 0.98
N PHE A 161 8.03 11.12 1.40
CA PHE A 161 7.82 10.41 2.66
C PHE A 161 8.21 8.92 2.54
N LEU A 162 8.07 8.35 1.34
CA LEU A 162 8.63 7.03 1.05
C LEU A 162 10.17 7.03 1.18
N VAL A 163 10.85 8.08 0.75
CA VAL A 163 12.31 8.20 0.94
C VAL A 163 12.67 8.20 2.43
N TYR A 164 11.90 8.92 3.27
CA TYR A 164 12.13 8.91 4.71
C TYR A 164 11.93 7.51 5.32
N MET A 165 10.94 6.75 4.84
CA MET A 165 10.74 5.36 5.27
C MET A 165 11.96 4.50 4.92
N LYS A 166 12.48 4.60 3.68
CA LYS A 166 13.68 3.86 3.24
C LYS A 166 14.91 4.18 4.10
N GLU A 167 15.13 5.47 4.41
CA GLU A 167 16.21 5.90 5.30
C GLU A 167 16.08 5.29 6.70
N LEU A 168 14.85 5.21 7.23
CA LEU A 168 14.62 4.62 8.55
C LEU A 168 14.72 3.10 8.55
N ILE A 169 14.33 2.40 7.48
CA ILE A 169 14.54 0.95 7.35
C ILE A 169 16.03 0.65 7.52
N CYS A 170 16.91 1.35 6.81
CA CYS A 170 18.37 1.19 6.97
C CYS A 170 18.85 1.58 8.38
N LYS A 171 18.35 2.70 8.95
CA LYS A 171 18.72 3.16 10.29
C LYS A 171 18.40 2.16 11.39
N TYR A 172 17.25 1.47 11.26
CA TYR A 172 16.78 0.49 12.24
C TYR A 172 17.23 -0.93 11.94
N GLU A 173 17.97 -1.14 10.84
CA GLU A 173 18.40 -2.46 10.36
C GLU A 173 17.20 -3.41 10.14
N TYR A 174 16.16 -2.88 9.43
CA TYR A 174 14.89 -3.60 9.18
C TYR A 174 14.79 -4.16 7.76
N GLU A 175 15.90 -4.30 7.04
CA GLU A 175 15.96 -4.83 5.68
C GLU A 175 15.37 -6.25 5.57
N ASP A 176 15.53 -7.08 6.59
CA ASP A 176 14.99 -8.44 6.65
C ASP A 176 13.45 -8.49 6.66
N TYR A 177 12.79 -7.40 7.00
CA TYR A 177 11.33 -7.27 6.92
C TYR A 177 10.82 -6.77 5.57
N VAL A 178 11.71 -6.42 4.64
CA VAL A 178 11.36 -6.04 3.28
C VAL A 178 11.08 -7.31 2.48
N LYS A 179 9.83 -7.47 2.06
CA LYS A 179 9.42 -8.65 1.28
C LYS A 179 9.80 -8.49 -0.19
N PRO A 180 10.19 -9.58 -0.86
CA PRO A 180 10.53 -9.55 -2.28
C PRO A 180 9.39 -8.96 -3.13
N ALA A 181 9.73 -8.25 -4.20
CA ALA A 181 8.74 -7.62 -5.08
C ALA A 181 7.75 -8.63 -5.67
N GLN A 182 8.17 -9.88 -5.91
CA GLN A 182 7.28 -10.94 -6.39
C GLN A 182 6.11 -11.23 -5.47
N GLU A 183 6.20 -10.91 -4.19
CA GLU A 183 5.16 -11.22 -3.20
C GLU A 183 3.96 -10.25 -3.30
N PHE A 184 4.23 -8.95 -3.54
CA PHE A 184 3.21 -7.91 -3.54
C PHE A 184 3.15 -7.11 -4.85
N ASN A 185 4.26 -6.97 -5.57
CA ASN A 185 4.39 -6.23 -6.82
C ASN A 185 5.07 -7.11 -7.88
N PRO A 186 4.45 -8.25 -8.29
CA PRO A 186 5.09 -9.25 -9.14
C PRO A 186 5.33 -8.79 -10.56
N ILE A 187 4.55 -7.80 -11.02
CA ILE A 187 4.58 -7.33 -12.40
C ILE A 187 5.20 -5.95 -12.43
N ASP A 188 6.34 -5.85 -13.11
CA ASP A 188 6.98 -4.57 -13.34
C ASP A 188 6.10 -3.71 -14.24
N TRP A 189 5.80 -2.49 -13.84
CA TRP A 189 4.88 -1.59 -14.55
C TRP A 189 5.27 -1.33 -16.01
N TRP A 190 6.55 -1.47 -16.38
CA TRP A 190 7.03 -1.35 -17.77
C TRP A 190 6.91 -2.65 -18.58
N ASN A 191 6.63 -3.79 -17.94
CA ASN A 191 6.52 -5.12 -18.58
C ASN A 191 5.07 -5.63 -18.64
N VAL A 192 4.09 -4.82 -18.28
CA VAL A 192 2.68 -5.24 -18.18
C VAL A 192 2.17 -5.84 -19.49
N LYS A 193 2.50 -5.24 -20.65
CA LYS A 193 2.08 -5.75 -21.96
C LYS A 193 2.63 -7.16 -22.21
N GLU A 194 3.91 -7.37 -21.95
CA GLU A 194 4.58 -8.65 -22.14
C GLU A 194 4.03 -9.72 -21.21
N PHE A 195 3.76 -9.36 -19.95
CA PHE A 195 3.11 -10.23 -18.99
C PHE A 195 1.72 -10.67 -19.46
N LEU A 196 0.88 -9.77 -19.94
CA LEU A 196 -0.47 -10.07 -20.43
C LEU A 196 -0.43 -11.01 -21.66
N TYR A 197 0.49 -10.80 -22.59
CA TYR A 197 0.62 -11.66 -23.76
C TYR A 197 1.13 -13.06 -23.43
N SER A 198 2.07 -13.19 -22.51
CA SER A 198 2.66 -14.47 -22.11
C SER A 198 1.74 -15.31 -21.21
N HIS A 199 0.76 -14.70 -20.55
CA HIS A 199 -0.07 -15.34 -19.53
C HIS A 199 -1.56 -15.32 -19.85
N SER A 200 -1.96 -15.04 -21.09
CA SER A 200 -3.37 -15.00 -21.52
C SER A 200 -4.13 -16.32 -21.30
N GLN A 201 -3.47 -17.40 -20.94
CA GLN A 201 -4.08 -18.72 -20.69
C GLN A 201 -3.97 -19.25 -19.25
N SER A 202 -3.25 -18.60 -18.36
CA SER A 202 -3.18 -19.00 -16.96
C SER A 202 -2.74 -17.86 -16.07
N PHE A 203 -3.64 -17.39 -15.23
CA PHE A 203 -3.26 -16.52 -14.09
C PHE A 203 -2.24 -17.29 -13.25
N PRO A 204 -1.06 -16.76 -12.99
CA PRO A 204 0.02 -17.58 -12.47
C PRO A 204 -0.12 -17.79 -10.95
N SER A 205 -0.62 -18.95 -10.57
CA SER A 205 -0.27 -19.57 -9.29
C SER A 205 1.25 -19.74 -9.12
N LYS A 206 2.01 -19.54 -10.20
CA LYS A 206 3.46 -19.78 -10.32
C LYS A 206 4.33 -18.78 -9.55
N TYR A 207 3.83 -17.61 -9.18
CA TYR A 207 4.64 -16.55 -8.54
C TYR A 207 4.34 -16.32 -7.07
N GLY A 208 3.42 -17.09 -6.45
CA GLY A 208 3.14 -16.99 -5.02
C GLY A 208 2.61 -15.61 -4.58
N THR A 209 2.10 -14.82 -5.54
CA THR A 209 1.69 -13.43 -5.30
C THR A 209 0.40 -13.35 -4.52
N THR A 210 0.35 -12.48 -3.53
CA THR A 210 -0.83 -12.26 -2.69
C THR A 210 -1.67 -11.06 -3.12
N ALA A 211 -1.09 -10.15 -3.92
CA ALA A 211 -1.79 -8.96 -4.39
C ALA A 211 -1.20 -8.41 -5.69
N TYR A 212 -1.98 -7.59 -6.41
CA TYR A 212 -1.60 -6.83 -7.59
C TYR A 212 -1.90 -5.35 -7.39
N THR A 213 -1.13 -4.47 -8.03
CA THR A 213 -1.38 -3.02 -7.98
C THR A 213 -2.50 -2.62 -8.96
N ARG A 214 -3.04 -1.40 -8.77
CA ARG A 214 -3.99 -0.78 -9.69
C ARG A 214 -3.45 -0.75 -11.12
N GLU A 215 -2.18 -0.40 -11.30
CA GLU A 215 -1.58 -0.33 -12.62
C GLU A 215 -1.58 -1.69 -13.33
N ASP A 216 -1.36 -2.76 -12.58
CA ASP A 216 -1.41 -4.12 -13.09
C ASP A 216 -2.82 -4.48 -13.57
N VAL A 217 -3.84 -4.14 -12.78
CA VAL A 217 -5.26 -4.42 -13.10
C VAL A 217 -5.76 -3.53 -14.24
N LEU A 218 -5.52 -2.21 -14.20
CA LEU A 218 -5.99 -1.27 -15.22
C LEU A 218 -5.38 -1.57 -16.58
N LYS A 219 -4.09 -1.82 -16.64
CA LYS A 219 -3.43 -2.14 -17.91
C LYS A 219 -3.93 -3.47 -18.48
N SER A 220 -4.41 -4.39 -17.63
CA SER A 220 -5.06 -5.63 -18.08
C SER A 220 -6.47 -5.41 -18.66
N CYS A 221 -7.16 -4.35 -18.25
CA CYS A 221 -8.54 -4.05 -18.70
C CYS A 221 -8.62 -3.18 -19.97
N TYR A 222 -7.54 -2.46 -20.32
CA TYR A 222 -7.52 -1.51 -21.46
C TYR A 222 -6.57 -1.91 -22.61
N SER A 223 -6.02 -3.11 -22.56
CA SER A 223 -5.23 -3.72 -23.63
C SER A 223 -6.00 -4.83 -24.34
#